data_534eb1fb4ae0c4ed1893eecd5918687d
#
_entry.id   534eb1fb4ae0c4ed1893eecd5918687d
#
_cell.length_a   1.000
_cell.length_b   1.000
_cell.length_c   1.000
_cell.angle_alpha   90.00
_cell.angle_beta   90.00
_cell.angle_gamma   90.00
#
_symmetry.space_group_name_H-M   'P 1'
#
loop_
_entity.id
_entity.type
_entity.pdbx_description
1 polymer ?
#
loop_
_entity_poly.entity_id
_entity_poly.type
_entity_poly.pdbx_seq_one_letter_code
_entity_poly.pdbx_strand_id
1 'polypeptide(L)'
;LNRREFHRLVEAPTFIPRGYCLLLIDIDHFKSINDIHGHQKGDEVLLVLSRILETSVDREDKIYRWGGEEFLLFLPHSPIGRALILAEGIRQAVSEYQTLSVTVSIGVAEHHDGETVEQLFSRVDKALYAAKNDGRNRVTRMPFDSPERRRSRDGAA
;
A
#
# COMPACT_ATOMS: atom_id res chain seq x y z
N LEU A 1 9.68 -10.46 -2.58
CA LEU A 1 8.58 -11.42 -2.40
C LEU A 1 7.50 -11.16 -3.45
N ASN A 2 6.58 -12.10 -3.67
CA ASN A 2 5.50 -11.99 -4.63
C ASN A 2 4.11 -12.22 -3.98
N ARG A 3 3.03 -12.00 -4.74
CA ARG A 3 1.65 -12.16 -4.28
C ARG A 3 1.35 -13.55 -3.68
N ARG A 4 1.92 -14.61 -4.28
CA ARG A 4 1.73 -16.00 -3.79
C ARG A 4 2.35 -16.20 -2.41
N GLU A 5 3.50 -15.57 -2.16
CA GLU A 5 4.18 -15.65 -0.86
C GLU A 5 3.40 -14.91 0.23
N PHE A 6 2.74 -13.78 -0.10
CA PHE A 6 1.81 -13.12 0.82
C PHE A 6 0.64 -14.02 1.19
N HIS A 7 -0.02 -14.66 0.22
CA HIS A 7 -1.12 -15.60 0.51
C HIS A 7 -0.66 -16.75 1.41
N ARG A 8 0.52 -17.33 1.15
CA ARG A 8 1.09 -18.37 2.02
C ARG A 8 1.33 -17.88 3.44
N LEU A 9 1.76 -16.63 3.61
CA LEU A 9 1.96 -16.04 4.95
C LEU A 9 0.63 -15.97 5.71
N VAL A 10 -0.41 -15.39 5.12
CA VAL A 10 -1.69 -15.15 5.80
C VAL A 10 -2.52 -16.42 5.99
N GLU A 11 -2.30 -17.46 5.19
CA GLU A 11 -2.92 -18.79 5.31
C GLU A 11 -2.17 -19.71 6.28
N ALA A 12 -0.98 -19.32 6.74
CA ALA A 12 -0.20 -20.16 7.64
C ALA A 12 -0.88 -20.28 9.01
N PRO A 13 -0.95 -21.49 9.62
CA PRO A 13 -1.55 -21.67 10.95
C PRO A 13 -0.87 -20.86 12.07
N THR A 14 0.38 -20.46 11.84
CA THR A 14 1.17 -19.62 12.75
C THR A 14 0.90 -18.13 12.56
N PHE A 15 0.15 -17.74 11.54
CA PHE A 15 -0.18 -16.34 11.31
C PHE A 15 -1.21 -15.87 12.33
N ILE A 16 -0.80 -14.93 13.17
CA ILE A 16 -1.69 -14.28 14.15
C ILE A 16 -2.05 -12.90 13.59
N PRO A 17 -3.26 -12.72 13.07
CA PRO A 17 -3.68 -11.47 12.43
C PRO A 17 -4.01 -10.38 13.47
N ARG A 18 -2.99 -9.86 14.15
CA ARG A 18 -3.16 -8.77 15.13
C ARG A 18 -2.10 -7.69 14.94
N GLY A 19 -2.57 -6.44 14.99
CA GLY A 19 -1.69 -5.27 15.09
C GLY A 19 -0.74 -5.11 13.89
N TYR A 20 -1.23 -5.26 12.66
CA TYR A 20 -0.43 -5.02 11.47
C TYR A 20 -1.11 -4.05 10.51
N CYS A 21 -0.33 -3.42 9.67
CA CYS A 21 -0.81 -2.57 8.59
C CYS A 21 -0.45 -3.12 7.22
N LEU A 22 -1.27 -2.81 6.24
CA LEU A 22 -0.97 -3.00 4.81
C LEU A 22 -0.87 -1.64 4.12
N LEU A 23 0.13 -1.53 3.23
CA LEU A 23 0.25 -0.43 2.28
C LEU A 23 0.21 -1.01 0.88
N LEU A 24 -0.66 -0.50 0.02
CA LEU A 24 -0.68 -0.83 -1.40
C LEU A 24 -0.20 0.40 -2.17
N ILE A 25 0.87 0.23 -2.94
CA ILE A 25 1.60 1.29 -3.65
C ILE A 25 1.49 1.03 -5.14
N ASP A 26 1.15 2.05 -5.91
CA ASP A 26 1.08 2.00 -7.38
C ASP A 26 1.82 3.19 -7.98
N ILE A 27 2.59 2.93 -9.03
CA ILE A 27 3.31 3.97 -9.75
C ILE A 27 2.33 4.76 -10.64
N ASP A 28 2.24 6.06 -10.40
CA ASP A 28 1.35 6.92 -11.15
C ASP A 28 1.74 7.00 -12.62
N HIS A 29 0.75 6.82 -13.51
CA HIS A 29 0.92 6.91 -14.97
C HIS A 29 2.00 5.97 -15.56
N PHE A 30 2.23 4.78 -14.94
CA PHE A 30 3.29 3.86 -15.36
C PHE A 30 3.16 3.42 -16.83
N LYS A 31 1.94 3.17 -17.29
CA LYS A 31 1.69 2.86 -18.71
C LYS A 31 2.17 3.99 -19.63
N SER A 32 1.87 5.24 -19.29
CA SER A 32 2.32 6.40 -20.06
C SER A 32 3.84 6.52 -20.10
N ILE A 33 4.52 6.19 -19.01
CA ILE A 33 5.99 6.16 -18.95
C ILE A 33 6.54 5.15 -19.97
N ASN A 34 5.99 3.94 -19.99
CA ASN A 34 6.38 2.91 -20.96
C ASN A 34 6.07 3.32 -22.39
N ASP A 35 4.89 3.89 -22.64
CA ASP A 35 4.44 4.27 -23.98
C ASP A 35 5.29 5.41 -24.56
N ILE A 36 5.73 6.38 -23.73
CA ILE A 36 6.50 7.55 -24.16
C ILE A 36 8.01 7.28 -24.17
N HIS A 37 8.53 6.59 -23.15
CA HIS A 37 9.97 6.45 -22.91
C HIS A 37 10.48 5.02 -23.09
N GLY A 38 9.60 4.07 -23.41
CA GLY A 38 9.92 2.67 -23.59
C GLY A 38 10.01 1.84 -22.29
N HIS A 39 9.95 0.51 -22.44
CA HIS A 39 9.95 -0.43 -21.32
C HIS A 39 11.23 -0.37 -20.47
N GLN A 40 12.38 -0.02 -21.05
CA GLN A 40 13.63 0.16 -20.29
C GLN A 40 13.50 1.27 -19.24
N LYS A 41 12.79 2.35 -19.57
CA LYS A 41 12.51 3.42 -18.59
C LYS A 41 11.57 2.97 -17.50
N GLY A 42 10.55 2.20 -17.83
CA GLY A 42 9.67 1.57 -16.84
C GLY A 42 10.44 0.65 -15.90
N ASP A 43 11.35 -0.16 -16.42
CA ASP A 43 12.19 -1.05 -15.61
C ASP A 43 13.11 -0.26 -14.65
N GLU A 44 13.67 0.86 -15.12
CA GLU A 44 14.46 1.78 -14.28
C GLU A 44 13.62 2.35 -13.12
N VAL A 45 12.39 2.81 -13.41
CA VAL A 45 11.45 3.30 -12.40
C VAL A 45 11.16 2.23 -11.35
N LEU A 46 10.88 1.01 -11.78
CA LEU A 46 10.62 -0.11 -10.89
C LEU A 46 11.82 -0.46 -10.00
N LEU A 47 13.03 -0.41 -10.56
CA LEU A 47 14.25 -0.67 -9.82
C LEU A 47 14.50 0.40 -8.75
N VAL A 48 14.31 1.67 -9.10
CA VAL A 48 14.47 2.79 -8.16
C VAL A 48 13.44 2.69 -7.04
N LEU A 49 12.16 2.44 -7.38
CA LEU A 49 11.13 2.25 -6.37
C LEU A 49 11.46 1.09 -5.42
N SER A 50 11.90 -0.06 -5.96
CA SER A 50 12.31 -1.21 -5.13
C SER A 50 13.40 -0.83 -4.13
N ARG A 51 14.42 -0.07 -4.54
CA ARG A 51 15.49 0.39 -3.65
C ARG A 51 14.99 1.37 -2.59
N ILE A 52 14.10 2.30 -2.95
CA ILE A 52 13.48 3.21 -1.98
C ILE A 52 12.70 2.40 -0.94
N LEU A 53 11.90 1.42 -1.36
CA LEU A 53 11.16 0.56 -0.44
C LEU A 53 12.10 -0.21 0.49
N GLU A 54 13.12 -0.87 -0.06
CA GLU A 54 14.09 -1.66 0.72
C GLU A 54 14.84 -0.84 1.78
N THR A 55 15.12 0.43 1.49
CA THR A 55 15.80 1.33 2.43
C THR A 55 14.87 2.02 3.41
N SER A 56 13.55 2.00 3.16
CA SER A 56 12.54 2.66 3.99
C SER A 56 11.94 1.74 5.07
N VAL A 57 11.94 0.43 4.83
CA VAL A 57 11.29 -0.55 5.72
C VAL A 57 12.24 -1.08 6.78
N ASP A 58 11.66 -1.53 7.91
CA ASP A 58 12.41 -2.23 8.96
C ASP A 58 12.59 -3.72 8.61
N ARG A 59 13.44 -4.40 9.39
CA ARG A 59 13.80 -5.81 9.16
C ARG A 59 12.61 -6.78 9.20
N GLU A 60 11.60 -6.48 9.99
CA GLU A 60 10.42 -7.33 10.16
C GLU A 60 9.38 -7.09 9.07
N ASP A 61 9.40 -5.91 8.44
CA ASP A 61 8.50 -5.55 7.35
C ASP A 61 8.76 -6.42 6.12
N LYS A 62 7.72 -6.64 5.32
CA LYS A 62 7.83 -7.44 4.10
C LYS A 62 7.35 -6.65 2.90
N ILE A 63 8.11 -6.73 1.81
CA ILE A 63 7.79 -6.11 0.53
C ILE A 63 7.41 -7.20 -0.46
N TYR A 64 6.24 -7.07 -1.07
CA TYR A 64 5.74 -7.99 -2.09
C TYR A 64 5.54 -7.24 -3.40
N ARG A 65 6.03 -7.79 -4.51
CA ARG A 65 5.63 -7.36 -5.84
C ARG A 65 4.20 -7.86 -6.07
N TRP A 66 3.23 -6.95 -6.09
CA TRP A 66 1.82 -7.30 -6.14
C TRP A 66 1.31 -7.45 -7.56
N GLY A 67 1.76 -6.58 -8.45
CA GLY A 67 1.45 -6.55 -9.87
C GLY A 67 2.60 -5.99 -10.69
N GLY A 68 2.34 -5.63 -11.94
CA GLY A 68 3.35 -5.06 -12.83
C GLY A 68 4.02 -3.80 -12.29
N GLU A 69 3.23 -2.91 -11.72
CA GLU A 69 3.63 -1.61 -11.18
C GLU A 69 3.19 -1.40 -9.72
N GLU A 70 2.67 -2.46 -9.09
CA GLU A 70 2.13 -2.43 -7.74
C GLU A 70 3.01 -3.18 -6.75
N PHE A 71 3.16 -2.60 -5.56
CA PHE A 71 3.85 -3.19 -4.42
C PHE A 71 2.92 -3.22 -3.20
N LEU A 72 2.98 -4.30 -2.44
CA LEU A 72 2.31 -4.44 -1.15
C LEU A 72 3.37 -4.51 -0.05
N LEU A 73 3.23 -3.65 0.96
CA LEU A 73 4.02 -3.73 2.19
C LEU A 73 3.14 -4.31 3.30
N PHE A 74 3.68 -5.30 3.98
CA PHE A 74 3.13 -5.85 5.20
C PHE A 74 4.00 -5.39 6.38
N LEU A 75 3.38 -4.68 7.33
CA LEU A 75 4.05 -4.10 8.49
C LEU A 75 3.52 -4.78 9.76
N PRO A 76 4.19 -5.84 10.25
CA PRO A 76 3.78 -6.51 11.47
C PRO A 76 3.95 -5.58 12.67
N HIS A 77 3.09 -5.74 13.68
CA HIS A 77 3.14 -4.98 14.94
C HIS A 77 3.24 -3.44 14.75
N SER A 78 2.66 -2.94 13.66
CA SER A 78 2.76 -1.53 13.28
C SER A 78 1.46 -0.80 13.55
N PRO A 79 1.48 0.23 14.42
CA PRO A 79 0.32 1.12 14.55
C PRO A 79 0.16 1.97 13.29
N ILE A 80 -1.07 2.40 13.04
CA ILE A 80 -1.42 3.18 11.85
C ILE A 80 -0.57 4.45 11.70
N GLY A 81 -0.18 5.10 12.80
CA GLY A 81 0.66 6.30 12.76
C GLY A 81 2.03 6.04 12.13
N ARG A 82 2.69 4.92 12.50
CA ARG A 82 3.96 4.52 11.88
C ARG A 82 3.78 4.21 10.38
N ALA A 83 2.71 3.51 10.04
CA ALA A 83 2.41 3.15 8.66
C ALA A 83 2.19 4.39 7.77
N LEU A 84 1.49 5.41 8.28
CA LEU A 84 1.27 6.67 7.57
C LEU A 84 2.55 7.48 7.39
N ILE A 85 3.41 7.55 8.41
CA ILE A 85 4.73 8.23 8.34
C ILE A 85 5.60 7.52 7.29
N LEU A 86 5.66 6.19 7.31
CA LEU A 86 6.41 5.41 6.33
C LEU A 86 5.89 5.64 4.90
N ALA A 87 4.57 5.58 4.72
CA ALA A 87 3.95 5.79 3.41
C ALA A 87 4.25 7.19 2.85
N GLU A 88 4.14 8.24 3.66
CA GLU A 88 4.46 9.60 3.25
C GLU A 88 5.95 9.78 2.95
N GLY A 89 6.84 9.17 3.74
CA GLY A 89 8.27 9.15 3.47
C GLY A 89 8.61 8.50 2.12
N ILE A 90 8.00 7.36 1.81
CA ILE A 90 8.15 6.68 0.50
C ILE A 90 7.65 7.58 -0.64
N ARG A 91 6.43 8.13 -0.50
CA ARG A 91 5.85 9.03 -1.51
C ARG A 91 6.78 10.21 -1.81
N GLN A 92 7.29 10.86 -0.76
CA GLN A 92 8.18 11.99 -0.87
C GLN A 92 9.52 11.60 -1.52
N ALA A 93 10.15 10.51 -1.08
CA ALA A 93 11.40 10.02 -1.65
C ALA A 93 11.29 9.72 -3.15
N VAL A 94 10.14 9.17 -3.60
CA VAL A 94 9.90 8.93 -5.03
C VAL A 94 9.73 10.27 -5.78
N SER A 95 8.91 11.19 -5.26
CA SER A 95 8.63 12.46 -5.93
C SER A 95 9.86 13.38 -6.02
N GLU A 96 10.80 13.26 -5.09
CA GLU A 96 12.04 14.02 -5.04
C GLU A 96 13.21 13.36 -5.80
N TYR A 97 13.01 12.16 -6.35
CA TYR A 97 14.07 11.46 -7.08
C TYR A 97 14.35 12.16 -8.41
N GLN A 98 15.44 12.92 -8.44
CA GLN A 98 15.74 13.92 -9.49
C GLN A 98 15.80 13.39 -10.92
N THR A 99 16.16 12.11 -11.11
CA THR A 99 16.29 11.52 -12.46
C THR A 99 15.01 10.89 -12.99
N LEU A 100 13.97 10.80 -12.14
CA LEU A 100 12.69 10.20 -12.48
C LEU A 100 11.57 11.19 -12.17
N SER A 101 10.94 11.77 -13.18
CA SER A 101 9.72 12.57 -13.00
C SER A 101 8.51 11.66 -12.79
N VAL A 102 8.48 10.94 -11.65
CA VAL A 102 7.45 9.95 -11.33
C VAL A 102 6.94 10.15 -9.90
N THR A 103 5.69 9.82 -9.66
CA THR A 103 5.07 9.80 -8.34
C THR A 103 4.41 8.47 -8.06
N VAL A 104 4.01 8.24 -6.82
CA VAL A 104 3.26 7.07 -6.39
C VAL A 104 2.00 7.48 -5.64
N SER A 105 0.95 6.68 -5.78
CA SER A 105 -0.24 6.72 -4.94
C SER A 105 -0.20 5.55 -3.98
N ILE A 106 -0.59 5.78 -2.72
CA ILE A 106 -0.48 4.79 -1.65
C ILE A 106 -1.79 4.72 -0.88
N GLY A 107 -2.34 3.50 -0.79
CA GLY A 107 -3.43 3.19 0.13
C GLY A 107 -2.91 2.54 1.40
N VAL A 108 -3.44 2.93 2.56
CA VAL A 108 -3.04 2.42 3.88
C VAL A 108 -4.25 1.99 4.67
N ALA A 109 -4.17 0.82 5.32
CA ALA A 109 -5.14 0.40 6.32
C ALA A 109 -4.48 -0.45 7.41
N GLU A 110 -4.99 -0.33 8.63
CA GLU A 110 -4.64 -1.12 9.80
C GLU A 110 -5.65 -2.25 9.97
N HIS A 111 -5.17 -3.45 10.31
CA HIS A 111 -6.02 -4.58 10.63
C HIS A 111 -6.75 -4.37 11.95
N HIS A 112 -8.03 -4.72 11.99
CA HIS A 112 -8.87 -4.67 13.17
C HIS A 112 -9.34 -6.06 13.60
N ASP A 113 -9.56 -6.25 14.90
CA ASP A 113 -10.05 -7.50 15.45
C ASP A 113 -11.38 -7.92 14.80
N GLY A 114 -11.45 -9.17 14.35
CA GLY A 114 -12.62 -9.72 13.65
C GLY A 114 -12.67 -9.38 12.14
N GLU A 115 -11.73 -8.62 11.62
CA GLU A 115 -11.60 -8.38 10.18
C GLU A 115 -10.83 -9.52 9.52
N THR A 116 -11.32 -10.01 8.37
CA THR A 116 -10.53 -10.95 7.56
C THR A 116 -9.46 -10.23 6.76
N VAL A 117 -8.44 -10.97 6.32
CA VAL A 117 -7.38 -10.42 5.46
C VAL A 117 -7.96 -9.87 4.16
N GLU A 118 -8.96 -10.53 3.58
CA GLU A 118 -9.64 -10.10 2.36
C GLU A 118 -10.40 -8.78 2.57
N GLN A 119 -11.04 -8.62 3.73
CA GLN A 119 -11.73 -7.37 4.09
C GLN A 119 -10.73 -6.21 4.26
N LEU A 120 -9.63 -6.45 4.96
CA LEU A 120 -8.54 -5.48 5.09
C LEU A 120 -7.96 -5.13 3.72
N PHE A 121 -7.68 -6.13 2.87
CA PHE A 121 -7.15 -5.90 1.53
C PHE A 121 -8.11 -5.05 0.69
N SER A 122 -9.42 -5.33 0.75
CA SER A 122 -10.45 -4.52 0.08
C SER A 122 -10.42 -3.05 0.55
N ARG A 123 -10.16 -2.80 1.83
CA ARG A 123 -10.02 -1.42 2.35
C ARG A 123 -8.76 -0.73 1.84
N VAL A 124 -7.64 -1.43 1.81
CA VAL A 124 -6.38 -0.90 1.27
C VAL A 124 -6.52 -0.57 -0.21
N ASP A 125 -7.16 -1.45 -0.98
CA ASP A 125 -7.43 -1.24 -2.42
C ASP A 125 -8.33 -0.01 -2.66
N LYS A 126 -9.40 0.15 -1.87
CA LYS A 126 -10.25 1.34 -1.89
C LYS A 126 -9.49 2.62 -1.53
N ALA A 127 -8.57 2.55 -0.56
CA ALA A 127 -7.72 3.67 -0.20
C ALA A 127 -6.81 4.08 -1.35
N LEU A 128 -6.17 3.12 -2.03
CA LEU A 128 -5.36 3.38 -3.22
C LEU A 128 -6.20 4.00 -4.36
N TYR A 129 -7.38 3.44 -4.60
CA TYR A 129 -8.30 3.99 -5.61
C TYR A 129 -8.68 5.45 -5.32
N ALA A 130 -9.00 5.77 -4.06
CA ALA A 130 -9.26 7.14 -3.63
C ALA A 130 -8.05 8.05 -3.86
N ALA A 131 -6.83 7.60 -3.50
CA ALA A 131 -5.60 8.36 -3.74
C ALA A 131 -5.42 8.71 -5.22
N LYS A 132 -5.70 7.76 -6.12
CA LYS A 132 -5.63 7.97 -7.58
C LYS A 132 -6.69 8.96 -8.07
N ASN A 133 -7.93 8.85 -7.59
CA ASN A 133 -9.04 9.72 -8.00
C ASN A 133 -8.90 11.15 -7.47
N ASP A 134 -8.33 11.33 -6.29
CA ASP A 134 -8.16 12.63 -5.65
C ASP A 134 -6.95 13.42 -6.18
N GLY A 135 -6.31 12.94 -7.24
CA GLY A 135 -5.24 13.66 -7.94
C GLY A 135 -3.87 12.99 -7.89
N ARG A 136 -3.76 11.74 -7.41
CA ARG A 136 -2.50 10.97 -7.33
C ARG A 136 -1.45 11.60 -6.42
N ASN A 137 -0.23 11.08 -6.41
CA ASN A 137 0.90 11.58 -5.60
C ASN A 137 0.49 11.86 -4.16
N ARG A 138 -0.14 10.88 -3.51
CA ARG A 138 -0.64 11.01 -2.15
C ARG A 138 -0.81 9.68 -1.44
N VAL A 139 -0.90 9.79 -0.12
CA VAL A 139 -1.26 8.71 0.79
C VAL A 139 -2.72 8.88 1.19
N THR A 140 -3.51 7.82 1.10
CA THR A 140 -4.89 7.80 1.58
C THR A 140 -5.08 6.65 2.56
N ARG A 141 -5.68 6.94 3.70
CA ARG A 141 -6.11 5.96 4.69
C ARG A 141 -7.57 5.62 4.51
N MET A 142 -7.92 4.32 4.57
CA MET A 142 -9.31 3.90 4.70
C MET A 142 -9.56 3.41 6.13
N PRO A 143 -10.40 4.11 6.92
CA PRO A 143 -10.74 3.70 8.28
C PRO A 143 -11.57 2.41 8.26
N PHE A 144 -11.55 1.69 9.38
CA PHE A 144 -12.44 0.56 9.61
C PHE A 144 -13.83 1.08 10.01
N ASP A 145 -14.85 0.68 9.26
CA ASP A 145 -16.25 0.97 9.57
C ASP A 145 -16.83 -0.21 10.36
N SER A 146 -16.77 -0.14 11.68
CA SER A 146 -17.27 -1.19 12.55
C SER A 146 -18.78 -1.36 12.38
N PRO A 147 -19.33 -2.60 12.47
CA PRO A 147 -20.78 -2.84 12.40
C PRO A 147 -21.60 -2.02 13.40
N GLU A 148 -21.02 -1.66 14.53
CA GLU A 148 -21.66 -0.82 15.56
C GLU A 148 -21.87 0.63 15.10
N ARG A 149 -20.95 1.18 14.30
CA ARG A 149 -21.09 2.53 13.74
C ARG A 149 -22.13 2.60 12.62
N ARG A 150 -22.39 1.50 11.90
CA ARG A 150 -23.46 1.43 10.90
C ARG A 150 -24.84 1.50 11.55
N ARG A 151 -25.05 0.78 12.66
CA ARG A 151 -26.34 0.80 13.38
C ARG A 151 -26.71 2.16 13.95
N SER A 152 -25.71 2.99 14.33
CA SER A 152 -25.97 4.34 14.85
C SER A 152 -26.27 5.37 13.75
N ARG A 153 -25.92 5.10 12.48
CA ARG A 153 -26.26 5.97 11.35
C ARG A 153 -27.66 5.66 10.78
N ASP A 154 -28.05 4.39 10.78
CA ASP A 154 -29.35 3.96 10.27
C ASP A 154 -30.48 4.11 11.30
N GLY A 155 -30.14 4.34 12.58
CA GLY A 155 -31.09 4.56 13.67
C GLY A 155 -31.44 6.03 13.96
N ALA A 156 -30.91 6.98 13.20
CA ALA A 156 -31.12 8.42 13.36
C ALA A 156 -31.98 9.05 12.26
N ALA A 157 -32.84 8.24 11.62
CA ALA A 157 -33.83 8.69 10.64
C ALA A 157 -35.25 8.56 11.21
#